data_1231d333726d941edc1374bd23c19556
#
_entry.id   1231d333726d941edc1374bd23c19556
#
_cell.length_a   1.000
_cell.length_b   1.000
_cell.length_c   1.000
_cell.angle_alpha   90.00
_cell.angle_beta   90.00
_cell.angle_gamma   90.00
#
_symmetry.space_group_name_H-M   'P 1'
#
loop_
_entity.id
_entity.type
_entity.pdbx_description
1 polymer ?
#
loop_
_entity_poly.entity_id
_entity_poly.type
_entity_poly.pdbx_seq_one_letter_code
_entity_poly.pdbx_strand_id
1 'polypeptide(L)'
;MESINRNRPNDGIQKQSQLSTLIGKLQESIASGKSFTRPSEAPSSWLEISSLGRKTAIEDSWLTNIGRAGIMAQQAESSLDTIASGAIRAKELVILANNDTLSPADRDVIALELESLREQFKQLVQAKDSYGGDLFHSGDPIKMRIDTNVLVTPSPNLQSVALSIEVDGGTNDLDTIMDEMINAIRSGTGADRAAQLDRADSMIKHFSDLL
;
A
#
# COMPACT_ATOMS: atom_id res chain seq x y z
N MET A 1 33.75 85.49 -12.02
CA MET A 1 32.48 85.19 -11.32
C MET A 1 32.30 83.67 -11.31
N GLU A 2 32.67 83.04 -10.20
CA GLU A 2 32.51 81.59 -10.04
C GLU A 2 31.02 81.29 -9.71
N SER A 3 30.34 80.51 -10.56
CA SER A 3 29.01 80.06 -10.32
C SER A 3 29.04 78.99 -9.23
N ILE A 4 28.62 79.36 -8.05
CA ILE A 4 28.40 78.43 -6.94
C ILE A 4 27.31 77.43 -7.35
N ASN A 5 27.76 76.17 -7.63
CA ASN A 5 26.89 75.07 -8.01
C ASN A 5 25.98 74.70 -6.82
N ARG A 6 24.74 75.22 -6.81
CA ARG A 6 23.71 75.00 -5.75
C ARG A 6 23.17 73.59 -5.69
N ASN A 7 23.64 72.66 -6.58
CA ASN A 7 23.12 71.28 -6.62
C ASN A 7 23.88 70.27 -5.74
N ARG A 8 25.05 70.66 -5.18
CA ARG A 8 25.85 69.76 -4.33
C ARG A 8 25.23 69.33 -3.01
N PRO A 9 24.39 70.12 -2.30
CA PRO A 9 23.75 69.65 -1.07
C PRO A 9 22.69 68.56 -1.31
N ASN A 10 21.94 68.64 -2.41
CA ASN A 10 20.89 67.67 -2.74
C ASN A 10 21.48 66.30 -3.14
N ASP A 11 22.61 66.26 -3.84
CA ASP A 11 23.32 64.99 -4.16
C ASP A 11 23.83 64.28 -2.90
N GLY A 12 24.26 65.05 -1.88
CA GLY A 12 24.71 64.51 -0.60
C GLY A 12 23.55 63.87 0.19
N ILE A 13 22.43 64.54 0.24
CA ILE A 13 21.21 64.05 0.94
C ILE A 13 20.66 62.81 0.23
N GLN A 14 20.63 62.79 -1.10
CA GLN A 14 20.17 61.65 -1.87
C GLN A 14 21.06 60.42 -1.67
N LYS A 15 22.42 60.61 -1.70
CA LYS A 15 23.35 59.53 -1.41
C LYS A 15 23.24 58.97 0.01
N GLN A 16 23.03 59.87 1.00
CA GLN A 16 22.83 59.43 2.39
C GLN A 16 21.53 58.65 2.58
N SER A 17 20.43 59.05 1.92
CA SER A 17 19.16 58.34 1.91
C SER A 17 19.30 56.97 1.25
N GLN A 18 19.99 56.87 0.12
CA GLN A 18 20.29 55.60 -0.57
C GLN A 18 21.15 54.66 0.29
N LEU A 19 22.19 55.16 0.97
CA LEU A 19 23.00 54.38 1.89
C LEU A 19 22.19 53.85 3.07
N SER A 20 21.37 54.68 3.67
CA SER A 20 20.50 54.27 4.78
C SER A 20 19.53 53.18 4.38
N THR A 21 18.92 53.28 3.19
CA THR A 21 18.06 52.24 2.62
C THR A 21 18.81 50.92 2.35
N LEU A 22 20.06 51.00 1.83
CA LEU A 22 20.92 49.86 1.58
C LEU A 22 21.32 49.15 2.87
N ILE A 23 21.68 49.92 3.91
CA ILE A 23 22.03 49.38 5.23
C ILE A 23 20.81 48.67 5.83
N GLY A 24 19.63 49.27 5.76
CA GLY A 24 18.39 48.63 6.24
C GLY A 24 18.10 47.29 5.54
N LYS A 25 18.26 47.24 4.22
CA LYS A 25 18.12 45.98 3.44
C LYS A 25 19.15 44.94 3.82
N LEU A 26 20.40 45.31 4.03
CA LEU A 26 21.46 44.40 4.45
C LEU A 26 21.22 43.86 5.86
N GLN A 27 20.74 44.70 6.78
CA GLN A 27 20.35 44.28 8.12
C GLN A 27 19.18 43.29 8.10
N GLU A 28 18.17 43.52 7.27
CA GLU A 28 17.04 42.63 7.07
C GLU A 28 17.50 41.27 6.47
N SER A 29 18.41 41.33 5.47
CA SER A 29 19.00 40.13 4.85
C SER A 29 19.81 39.31 5.87
N ILE A 30 20.61 39.96 6.72
CA ILE A 30 21.37 39.30 7.76
C ILE A 30 20.44 38.70 8.83
N ALA A 31 19.44 39.46 9.27
CA ALA A 31 18.50 39.02 10.32
C ALA A 31 17.61 37.85 9.84
N SER A 32 17.19 37.86 8.58
CA SER A 32 16.34 36.80 7.98
C SER A 32 17.15 35.58 7.47
N GLY A 33 18.47 35.74 7.26
CA GLY A 33 19.32 34.76 6.59
C GLY A 33 18.99 34.55 5.11
N LYS A 34 18.19 35.47 4.50
CA LYS A 34 17.74 35.39 3.10
C LYS A 34 18.37 36.49 2.28
N SER A 35 18.89 36.15 1.11
CA SER A 35 19.51 37.11 0.18
C SER A 35 18.49 38.06 -0.47
N PHE A 36 17.24 37.64 -0.58
CA PHE A 36 16.10 38.42 -1.09
C PHE A 36 14.80 37.90 -0.46
N THR A 37 13.84 38.80 -0.26
CA THR A 37 12.56 38.51 0.38
C THR A 37 11.38 38.68 -0.56
N ARG A 38 11.59 39.34 -1.70
CA ARG A 38 10.54 39.68 -2.66
C ARG A 38 10.86 39.17 -4.06
N PRO A 39 9.87 38.72 -4.82
CA PRO A 39 10.07 38.26 -6.22
C PRO A 39 10.70 39.34 -7.12
N SER A 40 10.41 40.61 -6.87
CA SER A 40 10.91 41.74 -7.64
C SER A 40 12.41 42.01 -7.45
N GLU A 41 13.04 41.49 -6.40
CA GLU A 41 14.47 41.70 -6.09
C GLU A 41 15.35 40.75 -6.87
N ALA A 42 14.88 39.50 -7.15
CA ALA A 42 15.60 38.50 -7.92
C ALA A 42 14.59 37.57 -8.65
N PRO A 43 13.99 38.03 -9.76
CA PRO A 43 12.95 37.31 -10.45
C PRO A 43 13.38 35.90 -10.94
N SER A 44 14.59 35.77 -11.45
CA SER A 44 15.15 34.48 -11.91
C SER A 44 15.30 33.46 -10.77
N SER A 45 15.91 33.90 -9.67
CA SER A 45 16.08 33.06 -8.47
C SER A 45 14.77 32.71 -7.83
N TRP A 46 13.78 33.58 -7.87
CA TRP A 46 12.44 33.29 -7.38
C TRP A 46 11.72 32.22 -8.20
N LEU A 47 11.86 32.26 -9.53
CA LEU A 47 11.35 31.20 -10.41
C LEU A 47 12.01 29.85 -10.13
N GLU A 48 13.32 29.85 -9.88
CA GLU A 48 14.08 28.66 -9.54
C GLU A 48 13.63 28.07 -8.19
N ILE A 49 13.53 28.90 -7.14
CA ILE A 49 12.99 28.47 -5.83
C ILE A 49 11.58 27.91 -5.96
N SER A 50 10.71 28.58 -6.73
CA SER A 50 9.34 28.08 -6.96
C SER A 50 9.32 26.75 -7.69
N SER A 51 10.25 26.54 -8.65
CA SER A 51 10.37 25.26 -9.36
C SER A 51 10.88 24.14 -8.47
N LEU A 52 11.88 24.44 -7.62
CA LEU A 52 12.41 23.51 -6.62
C LEU A 52 11.34 23.17 -5.59
N GLY A 53 10.58 24.16 -5.09
CA GLY A 53 9.49 23.93 -4.16
C GLY A 53 8.42 22.99 -4.72
N ARG A 54 8.08 23.13 -6.02
CA ARG A 54 7.17 22.17 -6.68
C ARG A 54 7.75 20.77 -6.78
N LYS A 55 9.05 20.65 -7.11
CA LYS A 55 9.74 19.35 -7.17
C LYS A 55 9.75 18.68 -5.80
N THR A 56 10.13 19.41 -4.76
CA THR A 56 10.12 18.89 -3.37
C THR A 56 8.73 18.43 -2.96
N ALA A 57 7.67 19.20 -3.25
CA ALA A 57 6.30 18.79 -2.93
C ALA A 57 5.87 17.50 -3.67
N ILE A 58 6.33 17.28 -4.89
CA ILE A 58 6.09 16.04 -5.63
C ILE A 58 6.87 14.88 -4.98
N GLU A 59 8.14 15.09 -4.65
CA GLU A 59 8.98 14.09 -3.99
C GLU A 59 8.42 13.70 -2.61
N ASP A 60 7.95 14.67 -1.83
CA ASP A 60 7.26 14.43 -0.55
C ASP A 60 6.00 13.58 -0.72
N SER A 61 5.23 13.81 -1.80
CA SER A 61 4.07 12.97 -2.11
C SER A 61 4.45 11.54 -2.47
N TRP A 62 5.57 11.35 -3.19
CA TRP A 62 6.09 10.03 -3.49
C TRP A 62 6.58 9.29 -2.24
N LEU A 63 7.30 9.98 -1.35
CA LEU A 63 7.72 9.41 -0.06
C LEU A 63 6.50 8.97 0.78
N THR A 64 5.45 9.77 0.79
CA THR A 64 4.19 9.41 1.45
C THR A 64 3.57 8.16 0.82
N ASN A 65 3.54 8.07 -0.51
CA ASN A 65 3.02 6.91 -1.22
C ASN A 65 3.87 5.65 -0.97
N ILE A 66 5.21 5.78 -0.92
CA ILE A 66 6.11 4.66 -0.58
C ILE A 66 5.79 4.13 0.82
N GLY A 67 5.64 5.03 1.81
CA GLY A 67 5.27 4.63 3.16
C GLY A 67 3.92 3.90 3.21
N ARG A 68 2.91 4.42 2.53
CA ARG A 68 1.59 3.77 2.43
C ARG A 68 1.65 2.41 1.74
N ALA A 69 2.36 2.34 0.60
CA ALA A 69 2.54 1.10 -0.14
C ALA A 69 3.23 0.03 0.71
N GLY A 70 4.26 0.42 1.48
CA GLY A 70 4.98 -0.49 2.38
C GLY A 70 4.08 -1.06 3.47
N ILE A 71 3.27 -0.22 4.13
CA ILE A 71 2.32 -0.67 5.16
C ILE A 71 1.27 -1.61 4.55
N MET A 72 0.71 -1.25 3.39
CA MET A 72 -0.31 -2.05 2.71
C MET A 72 0.24 -3.41 2.25
N ALA A 73 1.47 -3.43 1.71
CA ALA A 73 2.15 -4.68 1.32
C ALA A 73 2.38 -5.59 2.51
N GLN A 74 2.87 -5.05 3.63
CA GLN A 74 3.08 -5.83 4.85
C GLN A 74 1.78 -6.40 5.42
N GLN A 75 0.68 -5.66 5.36
CA GLN A 75 -0.63 -6.15 5.78
C GLN A 75 -1.14 -7.26 4.85
N ALA A 76 -0.97 -7.10 3.53
CA ALA A 76 -1.34 -8.11 2.55
C ALA A 76 -0.53 -9.41 2.73
N GLU A 77 0.79 -9.29 2.86
CA GLU A 77 1.70 -10.42 3.15
C GLU A 77 1.28 -11.16 4.42
N SER A 78 1.04 -10.44 5.52
CA SER A 78 0.59 -11.05 6.79
C SER A 78 -0.75 -11.78 6.66
N SER A 79 -1.69 -11.23 5.90
CA SER A 79 -2.99 -11.87 5.65
C SER A 79 -2.83 -13.12 4.78
N LEU A 80 -2.03 -13.05 3.72
CA LEU A 80 -1.76 -14.17 2.82
C LEU A 80 -1.01 -15.30 3.54
N ASP A 81 -0.01 -14.99 4.36
CA ASP A 81 0.73 -15.96 5.17
C ASP A 81 -0.19 -16.70 6.15
N THR A 82 -1.11 -15.96 6.78
CA THR A 82 -2.12 -16.56 7.66
C THR A 82 -3.05 -17.49 6.90
N ILE A 83 -3.50 -17.10 5.69
CA ILE A 83 -4.33 -17.96 4.84
C ILE A 83 -3.54 -19.18 4.38
N ALA A 84 -2.29 -19.02 3.94
CA ALA A 84 -1.43 -20.12 3.53
C ALA A 84 -1.22 -21.15 4.66
N SER A 85 -0.94 -20.67 5.88
CA SER A 85 -0.82 -21.51 7.07
C SER A 85 -2.14 -22.24 7.39
N GLY A 86 -3.26 -21.55 7.26
CA GLY A 86 -4.60 -22.14 7.43
C GLY A 86 -4.93 -23.18 6.35
N ALA A 87 -4.46 -22.96 5.10
CA ALA A 87 -4.61 -23.94 4.01
C ALA A 87 -3.84 -25.23 4.30
N ILE A 88 -2.64 -25.12 4.86
CA ILE A 88 -1.87 -26.29 5.34
C ILE A 88 -2.66 -27.01 6.43
N ARG A 89 -3.24 -26.27 7.38
CA ARG A 89 -4.08 -26.85 8.44
C ARG A 89 -5.32 -27.54 7.87
N ALA A 90 -5.98 -26.92 6.87
CA ALA A 90 -7.12 -27.56 6.20
C ALA A 90 -6.75 -28.89 5.56
N LYS A 91 -5.57 -28.97 4.90
CA LYS A 91 -5.05 -30.22 4.34
C LYS A 91 -4.84 -31.27 5.43
N GLU A 92 -4.24 -30.92 6.56
CA GLU A 92 -4.06 -31.85 7.69
C GLU A 92 -5.40 -32.43 8.18
N LEU A 93 -6.42 -31.58 8.27
CA LEU A 93 -7.78 -31.99 8.66
C LEU A 93 -8.41 -32.92 7.62
N VAL A 94 -8.21 -32.65 6.33
CA VAL A 94 -8.67 -33.56 5.27
C VAL A 94 -7.97 -34.91 5.35
N ILE A 95 -6.64 -34.92 5.59
CA ILE A 95 -5.89 -36.18 5.79
C ILE A 95 -6.46 -36.97 6.98
N LEU A 96 -6.71 -36.29 8.10
CA LEU A 96 -7.28 -36.91 9.30
C LEU A 96 -8.68 -37.48 9.02
N ALA A 97 -9.55 -36.73 8.33
CA ALA A 97 -10.91 -37.13 7.99
C ALA A 97 -10.98 -38.30 6.99
N ASN A 98 -9.90 -38.52 6.23
CA ASN A 98 -9.79 -39.62 5.26
C ASN A 98 -9.55 -40.99 5.93
N ASN A 99 -9.40 -41.01 7.26
CA ASN A 99 -9.33 -42.25 8.01
C ASN A 99 -10.74 -42.90 8.13
N ASP A 100 -10.89 -44.04 7.51
CA ASP A 100 -12.19 -44.77 7.48
C ASP A 100 -12.61 -45.31 8.85
N THR A 101 -11.73 -45.34 9.85
CA THR A 101 -12.07 -45.77 11.22
C THR A 101 -12.78 -44.69 12.04
N LEU A 102 -12.82 -43.42 11.55
CA LEU A 102 -13.51 -42.33 12.23
C LEU A 102 -15.02 -42.51 12.18
N SER A 103 -15.67 -42.23 13.32
CA SER A 103 -17.13 -42.18 13.38
C SER A 103 -17.67 -40.94 12.63
N PRO A 104 -18.97 -40.93 12.25
CA PRO A 104 -19.58 -39.72 11.70
C PRO A 104 -19.47 -38.50 12.64
N ALA A 105 -19.58 -38.71 13.95
CA ALA A 105 -19.47 -37.64 14.94
C ALA A 105 -18.04 -37.05 14.98
N ASP A 106 -17.00 -37.88 14.84
CA ASP A 106 -15.61 -37.39 14.79
C ASP A 106 -15.35 -36.56 13.51
N ARG A 107 -15.97 -36.99 12.38
CA ARG A 107 -15.89 -36.23 11.12
C ARG A 107 -16.62 -34.89 11.21
N ASP A 108 -17.75 -34.84 11.92
CA ASP A 108 -18.45 -33.58 12.17
C ASP A 108 -17.59 -32.57 12.96
N VAL A 109 -16.79 -33.04 13.93
CA VAL A 109 -15.86 -32.18 14.67
C VAL A 109 -14.77 -31.58 13.73
N ILE A 110 -14.24 -32.43 12.84
CA ILE A 110 -13.25 -31.96 11.83
C ILE A 110 -13.90 -30.94 10.87
N ALA A 111 -15.12 -31.20 10.43
CA ALA A 111 -15.86 -30.30 9.57
C ALA A 111 -16.13 -28.93 10.24
N LEU A 112 -16.42 -28.89 11.54
CA LEU A 112 -16.56 -27.66 12.31
C LEU A 112 -15.25 -26.87 12.40
N GLU A 113 -14.09 -27.55 12.51
CA GLU A 113 -12.80 -26.87 12.48
C GLU A 113 -12.52 -26.25 11.10
N LEU A 114 -12.87 -26.94 10.01
CA LEU A 114 -12.79 -26.39 8.65
C LEU A 114 -13.73 -25.19 8.44
N GLU A 115 -14.95 -25.22 9.00
CA GLU A 115 -15.86 -24.06 8.99
C GLU A 115 -15.26 -22.85 9.71
N SER A 116 -14.58 -23.08 10.83
CA SER A 116 -13.85 -22.02 11.54
C SER A 116 -12.72 -21.42 10.69
N LEU A 117 -11.93 -22.24 10.00
CA LEU A 117 -10.90 -21.79 9.07
C LEU A 117 -11.51 -21.02 7.88
N ARG A 118 -12.62 -21.51 7.31
CA ARG A 118 -13.34 -20.82 6.24
C ARG A 118 -13.75 -19.42 6.65
N GLU A 119 -14.32 -19.26 7.85
CA GLU A 119 -14.74 -17.94 8.35
C GLU A 119 -13.54 -17.03 8.62
N GLN A 120 -12.42 -17.57 9.12
CA GLN A 120 -11.17 -16.82 9.25
C GLN A 120 -10.64 -16.34 7.89
N PHE A 121 -10.62 -17.18 6.87
CA PHE A 121 -10.21 -16.81 5.52
C PHE A 121 -11.07 -15.68 4.96
N LYS A 122 -12.39 -15.79 5.14
CA LYS A 122 -13.34 -14.76 4.72
C LYS A 122 -13.06 -13.41 5.39
N GLN A 123 -12.77 -13.40 6.68
CA GLN A 123 -12.39 -12.17 7.40
C GLN A 123 -11.06 -11.59 6.90
N LEU A 124 -10.05 -12.43 6.63
CA LEU A 124 -8.76 -12.00 6.11
C LEU A 124 -8.86 -11.43 4.69
N VAL A 125 -9.66 -12.07 3.83
CA VAL A 125 -9.91 -11.61 2.46
C VAL A 125 -10.69 -10.28 2.44
N GLN A 126 -11.57 -10.04 3.42
CA GLN A 126 -12.34 -8.80 3.59
C GLN A 126 -11.63 -7.76 4.46
N ALA A 127 -10.37 -7.99 4.82
CA ALA A 127 -9.62 -7.07 5.67
C ALA A 127 -9.53 -5.68 5.05
N LYS A 128 -9.49 -4.67 5.92
CA LYS A 128 -9.31 -3.27 5.52
C LYS A 128 -7.86 -2.84 5.71
N ASP A 129 -7.42 -1.95 4.84
CA ASP A 129 -6.14 -1.27 5.02
C ASP A 129 -6.19 -0.27 6.20
N SER A 130 -5.06 0.28 6.58
CA SER A 130 -4.94 1.28 7.67
C SER A 130 -5.71 2.58 7.41
N TYR A 131 -6.27 2.76 6.20
CA TYR A 131 -7.03 3.94 5.79
C TYR A 131 -8.53 3.63 5.60
N GLY A 132 -8.95 2.38 5.90
CA GLY A 132 -10.34 1.93 5.83
C GLY A 132 -10.80 1.46 4.44
N GLY A 133 -9.91 1.42 3.45
CA GLY A 133 -10.14 0.81 2.15
C GLY A 133 -10.04 -0.72 2.19
N ASP A 134 -10.50 -1.40 1.14
CA ASP A 134 -10.30 -2.85 1.03
C ASP A 134 -8.83 -3.16 0.78
N LEU A 135 -8.24 -4.05 1.60
CA LEU A 135 -6.87 -4.49 1.45
C LEU A 135 -6.68 -5.23 0.12
N PHE A 136 -7.61 -6.10 -0.24
CA PHE A 136 -7.71 -6.79 -1.52
C PHE A 136 -8.85 -6.18 -2.34
N HIS A 137 -8.52 -5.23 -3.21
CA HIS A 137 -9.51 -4.48 -3.97
C HIS A 137 -10.28 -5.37 -4.96
N SER A 138 -11.60 -5.20 -5.09
CA SER A 138 -12.44 -6.02 -5.96
C SER A 138 -12.28 -5.76 -7.47
N GLY A 139 -11.66 -4.64 -7.84
CA GLY A 139 -11.34 -4.29 -9.23
C GLY A 139 -9.87 -4.52 -9.57
N ASP A 140 -9.35 -3.70 -10.47
CA ASP A 140 -7.91 -3.71 -10.78
C ASP A 140 -7.07 -3.43 -9.53
N PRO A 141 -5.87 -4.03 -9.42
CA PRO A 141 -4.98 -3.78 -8.30
C PRO A 141 -4.65 -2.29 -8.17
N ILE A 142 -4.64 -1.79 -6.93
CA ILE A 142 -4.31 -0.40 -6.66
C ILE A 142 -2.86 -0.13 -7.05
N LYS A 143 -2.65 0.88 -7.91
CA LYS A 143 -1.32 1.30 -8.34
C LYS A 143 -0.97 2.62 -7.68
N MET A 144 0.13 2.67 -6.95
CA MET A 144 0.64 3.86 -6.28
C MET A 144 1.86 4.40 -7.01
N ARG A 145 1.84 5.70 -7.34
CA ARG A 145 2.99 6.36 -7.95
C ARG A 145 4.03 6.69 -6.89
N ILE A 146 5.26 6.21 -7.10
CA ILE A 146 6.40 6.40 -6.19
C ILE A 146 7.56 7.16 -6.83
N ASP A 147 7.47 7.42 -8.14
CA ASP A 147 8.40 8.24 -8.92
C ASP A 147 7.70 8.70 -10.20
N THR A 148 8.37 9.52 -11.01
CA THR A 148 7.86 10.09 -12.26
C THR A 148 7.23 9.03 -13.17
N ASN A 149 7.87 7.86 -13.31
CA ASN A 149 7.44 6.78 -14.19
C ASN A 149 7.34 5.41 -13.48
N VAL A 150 7.39 5.39 -12.14
CA VAL A 150 7.33 4.14 -11.38
C VAL A 150 6.01 4.06 -10.63
N LEU A 151 5.30 2.99 -10.90
CA LEU A 151 4.09 2.58 -10.19
C LEU A 151 4.36 1.25 -9.48
N VAL A 152 3.93 1.13 -8.24
CA VAL A 152 3.96 -0.11 -7.47
C VAL A 152 2.54 -0.57 -7.18
N THR A 153 2.38 -1.89 -7.09
CA THR A 153 1.13 -2.54 -6.69
C THR A 153 1.36 -3.17 -5.32
N PRO A 154 0.92 -2.53 -4.23
CA PRO A 154 1.26 -2.95 -2.88
C PRO A 154 0.51 -4.21 -2.41
N SER A 155 -0.62 -4.53 -3.02
CA SER A 155 -1.39 -5.73 -2.71
C SER A 155 -2.01 -6.30 -3.99
N PRO A 156 -2.16 -7.63 -4.07
CA PRO A 156 -2.95 -8.26 -5.13
C PRO A 156 -4.43 -7.84 -5.01
N ASN A 157 -5.20 -8.07 -6.06
CA ASN A 157 -6.64 -7.84 -6.02
C ASN A 157 -7.40 -9.08 -5.50
N LEU A 158 -8.66 -8.87 -5.13
CA LEU A 158 -9.55 -9.92 -4.64
C LEU A 158 -9.71 -11.07 -5.63
N GLN A 159 -9.74 -10.76 -6.93
CA GLN A 159 -9.85 -11.75 -7.99
C GLN A 159 -8.70 -12.76 -7.93
N SER A 160 -7.46 -12.28 -7.83
CA SER A 160 -6.29 -13.14 -7.78
C SER A 160 -6.11 -13.83 -6.43
N VAL A 161 -6.59 -13.26 -5.32
CA VAL A 161 -6.43 -13.85 -3.98
C VAL A 161 -7.45 -14.95 -3.71
N ALA A 162 -8.73 -14.70 -4.03
CA ALA A 162 -9.81 -15.54 -3.53
C ALA A 162 -10.78 -16.07 -4.59
N LEU A 163 -10.81 -15.50 -5.79
CA LEU A 163 -11.84 -15.83 -6.78
C LEU A 163 -11.31 -16.62 -8.01
N SER A 164 -10.01 -16.85 -8.11
CA SER A 164 -9.39 -17.49 -9.27
C SER A 164 -8.31 -18.50 -8.85
N ILE A 165 -8.66 -19.43 -7.96
CA ILE A 165 -7.78 -20.54 -7.55
C ILE A 165 -7.91 -21.66 -8.58
N GLU A 166 -6.81 -22.09 -9.18
CA GLU A 166 -6.79 -23.20 -10.15
C GLU A 166 -6.93 -24.55 -9.43
N VAL A 167 -8.06 -25.23 -9.67
CA VAL A 167 -8.38 -26.53 -9.11
C VAL A 167 -9.01 -27.40 -10.18
N ASP A 168 -8.58 -28.63 -10.33
CA ASP A 168 -9.12 -29.63 -11.27
C ASP A 168 -9.21 -29.17 -12.75
N GLY A 169 -8.29 -28.27 -13.16
CA GLY A 169 -8.28 -27.69 -14.52
C GLY A 169 -9.30 -26.60 -14.76
N GLY A 170 -9.94 -26.09 -13.71
CA GLY A 170 -10.84 -24.95 -13.70
C GLY A 170 -10.44 -23.93 -12.64
N THR A 171 -11.16 -22.82 -12.57
CA THR A 171 -10.97 -21.80 -11.52
C THR A 171 -12.15 -21.84 -10.57
N ASN A 172 -11.88 -21.87 -9.28
CA ASN A 172 -12.86 -21.84 -8.20
C ASN A 172 -12.54 -20.72 -7.22
N ASP A 173 -13.54 -20.26 -6.49
CA ASP A 173 -13.33 -19.35 -5.37
C ASP A 173 -13.00 -20.12 -4.08
N LEU A 174 -12.27 -19.44 -3.19
CA LEU A 174 -11.81 -19.99 -1.91
C LEU A 174 -12.96 -20.52 -1.04
N ASP A 175 -14.09 -19.81 -1.02
CA ASP A 175 -15.25 -20.16 -0.21
C ASP A 175 -15.88 -21.46 -0.71
N THR A 176 -16.02 -21.61 -2.04
CA THR A 176 -16.52 -22.83 -2.69
C THR A 176 -15.59 -24.03 -2.42
N ILE A 177 -14.27 -23.86 -2.54
CA ILE A 177 -13.31 -24.95 -2.26
C ILE A 177 -13.44 -25.41 -0.81
N MET A 178 -13.53 -24.50 0.15
CA MET A 178 -13.71 -24.85 1.56
C MET A 178 -15.05 -25.51 1.83
N ASP A 179 -16.13 -25.03 1.20
CA ASP A 179 -17.47 -25.63 1.33
C ASP A 179 -17.52 -27.06 0.81
N GLU A 180 -16.90 -27.32 -0.34
CA GLU A 180 -16.81 -28.67 -0.90
C GLU A 180 -15.99 -29.63 -0.02
N MET A 181 -14.87 -29.15 0.60
CA MET A 181 -14.11 -29.91 1.59
C MET A 181 -14.98 -30.27 2.80
N ILE A 182 -15.71 -29.32 3.35
CA ILE A 182 -16.59 -29.52 4.51
C ILE A 182 -17.67 -30.54 4.19
N ASN A 183 -18.34 -30.40 3.03
CA ASN A 183 -19.43 -31.30 2.62
C ASN A 183 -18.91 -32.73 2.33
N ALA A 184 -17.72 -32.85 1.71
CA ALA A 184 -17.12 -34.17 1.46
C ALA A 184 -16.78 -34.89 2.76
N ILE A 185 -16.36 -34.20 3.82
CA ILE A 185 -16.04 -34.77 5.11
C ILE A 185 -17.32 -35.19 5.84
N ARG A 186 -18.40 -34.40 5.82
CA ARG A 186 -19.64 -34.69 6.50
C ARG A 186 -20.43 -35.83 5.87
N SER A 187 -20.60 -35.79 4.57
CA SER A 187 -21.56 -36.65 3.85
C SER A 187 -20.96 -37.42 2.68
N GLY A 188 -19.70 -37.14 2.31
CA GLY A 188 -19.03 -37.76 1.16
C GLY A 188 -18.55 -39.17 1.43
N THR A 189 -18.29 -39.90 0.35
CA THR A 189 -17.63 -41.21 0.37
C THR A 189 -16.12 -41.05 0.67
N GLY A 190 -15.42 -42.18 0.89
CA GLY A 190 -13.95 -42.14 1.01
C GLY A 190 -13.26 -41.57 -0.23
N ALA A 191 -13.80 -41.80 -1.42
CA ALA A 191 -13.27 -41.23 -2.67
C ALA A 191 -13.48 -39.72 -2.73
N ASP A 192 -14.66 -39.21 -2.30
CA ASP A 192 -14.94 -37.78 -2.26
C ASP A 192 -13.98 -37.06 -1.30
N ARG A 193 -13.72 -37.66 -0.13
CA ARG A 193 -12.75 -37.10 0.84
C ARG A 193 -11.32 -37.13 0.32
N ALA A 194 -10.92 -38.20 -0.38
CA ALA A 194 -9.58 -38.31 -0.97
C ALA A 194 -9.34 -37.24 -2.06
N ALA A 195 -10.37 -36.94 -2.88
CA ALA A 195 -10.29 -35.89 -3.90
C ALA A 195 -10.04 -34.50 -3.31
N GLN A 196 -10.41 -34.25 -2.05
CA GLN A 196 -10.15 -32.96 -1.41
C GLN A 196 -8.66 -32.71 -1.10
N LEU A 197 -7.81 -33.74 -1.11
CA LEU A 197 -6.36 -33.57 -0.91
C LEU A 197 -5.73 -32.81 -2.07
N ASP A 198 -6.08 -33.11 -3.30
CA ASP A 198 -5.56 -32.40 -4.49
C ASP A 198 -6.02 -30.94 -4.49
N ARG A 199 -7.25 -30.67 -4.03
CA ARG A 199 -7.79 -29.32 -3.88
C ARG A 199 -7.07 -28.52 -2.79
N ALA A 200 -6.77 -29.16 -1.65
CA ALA A 200 -6.00 -28.55 -0.59
C ALA A 200 -4.57 -28.23 -1.07
N ASP A 201 -3.94 -29.09 -1.86
CA ASP A 201 -2.64 -28.86 -2.45
C ASP A 201 -2.65 -27.69 -3.45
N SER A 202 -3.68 -27.63 -4.29
CA SER A 202 -3.88 -26.51 -5.22
C SER A 202 -4.04 -25.19 -4.47
N MET A 203 -4.81 -25.17 -3.37
CA MET A 203 -4.98 -24.00 -2.53
C MET A 203 -3.66 -23.57 -1.87
N ILE A 204 -2.89 -24.51 -1.29
CA ILE A 204 -1.58 -24.22 -0.69
C ILE A 204 -0.62 -23.65 -1.73
N LYS A 205 -0.56 -24.26 -2.92
CA LYS A 205 0.27 -23.78 -4.02
C LYS A 205 -0.12 -22.33 -4.41
N HIS A 206 -1.40 -22.09 -4.61
CA HIS A 206 -1.90 -20.76 -4.98
C HIS A 206 -1.44 -19.67 -4.01
N PHE A 207 -1.61 -19.87 -2.70
CA PHE A 207 -1.19 -18.89 -1.71
C PHE A 207 0.32 -18.78 -1.56
N SER A 208 1.07 -19.87 -1.78
CA SER A 208 2.53 -19.82 -1.82
C SER A 208 3.07 -19.05 -3.03
N ASP A 209 2.38 -19.08 -4.15
CA ASP A 209 2.76 -18.34 -5.36
C ASP A 209 2.44 -16.84 -5.25
N LEU A 210 1.57 -16.45 -4.32
CA LEU A 210 1.20 -15.05 -4.04
C LEU A 210 2.12 -14.36 -3.00
N LEU A 211 2.88 -15.14 -2.21
CA LEU A 211 3.84 -14.65 -1.21
C LEU A 211 5.21 -14.37 -1.83
#